data_95b19175e44049f9c12f1e8025771c4f
#
_entry.id   95b19175e44049f9c12f1e8025771c4f
#
_cell.length_a   1.000
_cell.length_b   1.000
_cell.length_c   1.000
_cell.angle_alpha   90.00
_cell.angle_beta   90.00
_cell.angle_gamma   90.00
#
_symmetry.space_group_name_H-M   'P 1'
#
loop_
_entity.id
_entity.type
_entity.pdbx_description
1 polymer ?
#
loop_
_entity_poly.entity_id
_entity_poly.type
_entity_poly.pdbx_seq_one_letter_code
_entity_poly.pdbx_strand_id
1 'polypeptide(L)'
;MLHGWYGDTKQMIRIGTSTIPSAYILPEILPAFGKTNPNVYFSMNQSDSQKVIDGLLQGIFDIGFTGMPSDHELLECIPFYEDRMVIITPVNEHFLHYRAEKTPDLAAIMHEPVILREKGSGSKKSADSFIESLGMSEDDLNVMARINDQESIKNLVAGGLGISIISEKAAQNLQRENKILVFQLPEHTSHRQFYIVYHKDYIYRDYMKSFIEYVKQYYQS
;
A
#
# COMPACT_ATOMS: atom_id res chain seq x y z
N MET A 1 32.28 30.04 31.44
CA MET A 1 31.32 28.91 31.50
C MET A 1 30.92 28.61 30.07
N LEU A 2 31.57 27.60 29.45
CA LEU A 2 31.23 27.12 28.09
C LEU A 2 30.14 26.07 28.24
N HIS A 3 28.88 26.43 27.95
CA HIS A 3 27.83 25.45 27.81
C HIS A 3 28.09 24.66 26.52
N GLY A 4 28.48 23.41 26.69
CA GLY A 4 28.68 22.46 25.62
C GLY A 4 27.36 22.23 24.88
N TRP A 5 27.37 22.54 23.61
CA TRP A 5 26.40 22.09 22.64
C TRP A 5 26.67 20.59 22.36
N TYR A 6 26.20 19.70 23.22
CA TYR A 6 25.95 18.34 22.82
C TYR A 6 24.62 18.37 22.07
N GLY A 7 24.68 18.71 20.80
CA GLY A 7 23.54 18.46 19.91
C GLY A 7 23.29 16.96 19.90
N ASP A 8 22.13 16.56 20.39
CA ASP A 8 21.56 15.23 20.14
C ASP A 8 21.66 14.97 18.64
N THR A 9 22.60 14.14 18.23
CA THR A 9 22.73 13.72 16.83
C THR A 9 21.52 12.87 16.52
N LYS A 10 20.51 13.47 15.88
CA LYS A 10 19.30 12.78 15.42
C LYS A 10 19.73 11.57 14.59
N GLN A 11 19.24 10.40 14.97
CA GLN A 11 19.48 9.14 14.29
C GLN A 11 18.53 9.06 13.10
N MET A 12 19.01 9.43 11.91
CA MET A 12 18.17 9.50 10.70
C MET A 12 18.02 8.12 10.06
N ILE A 13 16.77 7.78 9.68
CA ILE A 13 16.43 6.64 8.81
C ILE A 13 15.80 7.21 7.54
N ARG A 14 16.44 6.97 6.39
CA ARG A 14 15.92 7.36 5.07
C ARG A 14 15.08 6.24 4.52
N ILE A 15 13.77 6.48 4.36
CA ILE A 15 12.79 5.50 3.93
C ILE A 15 12.36 5.77 2.50
N GLY A 16 12.53 4.79 1.60
CA GLY A 16 11.85 4.74 0.32
C GLY A 16 10.59 3.88 0.43
N THR A 17 9.47 4.31 -0.13
CA THR A 17 8.22 3.57 0.07
C THR A 17 7.28 3.66 -1.13
N SER A 18 6.59 2.55 -1.44
CA SER A 18 5.48 2.56 -2.40
C SER A 18 4.21 3.14 -1.78
N THR A 19 3.19 3.38 -2.60
CA THR A 19 1.99 4.17 -2.25
C THR A 19 1.26 3.64 -1.02
N ILE A 20 0.92 2.35 -0.96
CA ILE A 20 0.09 1.82 0.12
C ILE A 20 0.83 1.79 1.46
N PRO A 21 2.07 1.30 1.56
CA PRO A 21 2.83 1.43 2.80
C PRO A 21 2.99 2.87 3.26
N SER A 22 3.25 3.80 2.34
CA SER A 22 3.41 5.23 2.66
C SER A 22 2.17 5.83 3.31
N ALA A 23 1.01 5.61 2.71
CA ALA A 23 -0.23 6.29 3.09
C ALA A 23 -0.99 5.61 4.23
N TYR A 24 -0.89 4.28 4.37
CA TYR A 24 -1.81 3.51 5.21
C TYR A 24 -1.14 2.57 6.22
N ILE A 25 0.14 2.24 6.07
CA ILE A 25 0.86 1.30 6.95
C ILE A 25 1.85 2.06 7.83
N LEU A 26 2.78 2.80 7.24
CA LEU A 26 3.79 3.55 7.99
C LEU A 26 3.22 4.62 8.93
N PRO A 27 2.10 5.31 8.63
CA PRO A 27 1.46 6.21 9.59
C PRO A 27 0.98 5.54 10.90
N GLU A 28 0.82 4.23 10.93
CA GLU A 28 0.55 3.48 12.17
C GLU A 28 1.86 3.09 12.89
N ILE A 29 2.87 2.64 12.13
CA ILE A 29 4.13 2.12 12.65
C ILE A 29 5.05 3.24 13.18
N LEU A 30 5.25 4.30 12.39
CA LEU A 30 6.24 5.34 12.74
C LEU A 30 5.91 6.09 14.03
N PRO A 31 4.65 6.51 14.30
CA PRO A 31 4.32 7.13 15.58
C PRO A 31 4.48 6.19 16.76
N ALA A 32 4.15 4.90 16.58
CA ALA A 32 4.28 3.90 17.63
C ALA A 32 5.75 3.65 18.01
N PHE A 33 6.63 3.49 17.00
CA PHE A 33 8.06 3.35 17.21
C PHE A 33 8.68 4.63 17.79
N GLY A 34 8.30 5.80 17.31
CA GLY A 34 8.83 7.09 17.76
C GLY A 34 8.58 7.40 19.24
N LYS A 35 7.48 6.87 19.84
CA LYS A 35 7.20 7.04 21.26
C LYS A 35 8.31 6.45 22.16
N THR A 36 8.92 5.36 21.74
CA THR A 36 9.98 4.68 22.49
C THR A 36 11.38 5.03 21.98
N ASN A 37 11.48 5.69 20.84
CA ASN A 37 12.73 6.05 20.16
C ASN A 37 12.74 7.54 19.78
N PRO A 38 12.69 8.49 20.74
CA PRO A 38 12.46 9.92 20.46
C PRO A 38 13.62 10.59 19.68
N ASN A 39 14.80 9.98 19.66
CA ASN A 39 15.97 10.49 18.95
C ASN A 39 16.02 10.04 17.47
N VAL A 40 15.11 9.15 17.05
CA VAL A 40 15.05 8.70 15.67
C VAL A 40 14.24 9.71 14.83
N TYR A 41 14.84 10.11 13.71
CA TYR A 41 14.23 10.99 12.70
C TYR A 41 14.02 10.20 11.41
N PHE A 42 12.82 10.27 10.87
CA PHE A 42 12.48 9.62 9.60
C PHE A 42 12.44 10.63 8.45
N SER A 43 13.13 10.31 7.37
CA SER A 43 12.99 10.99 6.09
C SER A 43 12.33 10.03 5.10
N MET A 44 11.09 10.29 4.74
CA MET A 44 10.30 9.36 3.91
C MET A 44 10.06 9.95 2.52
N ASN A 45 10.32 9.15 1.48
CA ASN A 45 10.09 9.50 0.08
C ASN A 45 9.24 8.42 -0.59
N GLN A 46 8.09 8.81 -1.15
CA GLN A 46 7.19 7.92 -1.86
C GLN A 46 7.58 7.82 -3.34
N SER A 47 7.63 6.61 -3.88
CA SER A 47 7.88 6.32 -5.29
C SER A 47 7.23 5.00 -5.71
N ASP A 48 7.48 4.51 -6.91
CA ASP A 48 7.14 3.13 -7.27
C ASP A 48 8.17 2.14 -6.66
N SER A 49 7.76 0.86 -6.58
CA SER A 49 8.60 -0.18 -5.95
C SER A 49 9.97 -0.33 -6.62
N GLN A 50 10.06 -0.18 -7.95
CA GLN A 50 11.33 -0.32 -8.65
C GLN A 50 12.30 0.81 -8.29
N LYS A 51 11.83 2.04 -8.27
CA LYS A 51 12.66 3.20 -7.86
C LYS A 51 13.10 3.12 -6.39
N VAL A 52 12.26 2.54 -5.52
CA VAL A 52 12.67 2.27 -4.14
C VAL A 52 13.83 1.28 -4.10
N ILE A 53 13.75 0.18 -4.85
CA ILE A 53 14.82 -0.83 -4.96
C ILE A 53 16.10 -0.20 -5.52
N ASP A 54 15.99 0.56 -6.61
CA ASP A 54 17.14 1.25 -7.21
C ASP A 54 17.79 2.24 -6.22
N GLY A 55 16.98 2.96 -5.46
CA GLY A 55 17.43 3.89 -4.43
C GLY A 55 18.15 3.20 -3.25
N LEU A 56 17.75 1.99 -2.88
CA LEU A 56 18.45 1.17 -1.89
C LEU A 56 19.84 0.75 -2.39
N LEU A 57 19.91 0.28 -3.63
CA LEU A 57 21.18 -0.12 -4.25
C LEU A 57 22.15 1.05 -4.41
N GLN A 58 21.65 2.25 -4.64
CA GLN A 58 22.42 3.49 -4.75
C GLN A 58 22.73 4.14 -3.39
N GLY A 59 22.25 3.59 -2.28
CA GLY A 59 22.43 4.17 -0.94
C GLY A 59 21.66 5.47 -0.69
N ILE A 60 20.63 5.76 -1.50
CA ILE A 60 19.74 6.92 -1.32
C ILE A 60 18.79 6.66 -0.13
N PHE A 61 18.28 5.44 0.00
CA PHE A 61 17.47 4.98 1.10
C PHE A 61 18.22 3.98 1.96
N ASP A 62 17.91 3.95 3.25
CA ASP A 62 18.41 2.96 4.20
C ASP A 62 17.48 1.74 4.24
N ILE A 63 16.16 2.00 4.21
CA ILE A 63 15.12 0.98 4.30
C ILE A 63 14.03 1.29 3.26
N GLY A 64 13.56 0.25 2.59
CA GLY A 64 12.47 0.32 1.61
C GLY A 64 11.22 -0.42 2.05
N PHE A 65 10.05 0.07 1.61
CA PHE A 65 8.76 -0.60 1.76
C PHE A 65 8.10 -0.74 0.39
N THR A 66 7.95 -1.96 -0.09
CA THR A 66 7.54 -2.23 -1.47
C THR A 66 6.36 -3.20 -1.55
N GLY A 67 5.56 -3.08 -2.61
CA GLY A 67 4.50 -4.05 -2.95
C GLY A 67 4.97 -5.15 -3.91
N MET A 68 6.27 -5.19 -4.22
CA MET A 68 6.89 -6.23 -5.03
C MET A 68 8.15 -6.73 -4.35
N PRO A 69 8.42 -8.05 -4.35
CA PRO A 69 9.68 -8.58 -3.85
C PRO A 69 10.85 -8.16 -4.74
N SER A 70 12.05 -8.26 -4.21
CA SER A 70 13.31 -8.11 -4.94
C SER A 70 14.14 -9.37 -4.75
N ASP A 71 14.63 -9.93 -5.86
CA ASP A 71 15.53 -11.09 -5.87
C ASP A 71 17.02 -10.67 -5.97
N HIS A 72 17.30 -9.37 -5.82
CA HIS A 72 18.67 -8.85 -5.94
C HIS A 72 19.54 -9.35 -4.79
N GLU A 73 20.69 -9.95 -5.12
CA GLU A 73 21.59 -10.63 -4.16
C GLU A 73 22.08 -9.76 -2.99
N LEU A 74 22.22 -8.44 -3.21
CA LEU A 74 22.65 -7.49 -2.19
C LEU A 74 21.53 -7.04 -1.25
N LEU A 75 20.27 -7.35 -1.57
CA LEU A 75 19.13 -6.91 -0.79
C LEU A 75 18.57 -8.06 0.05
N GLU A 76 18.14 -7.71 1.25
CA GLU A 76 17.25 -8.52 2.06
C GLU A 76 15.83 -8.05 1.81
N CYS A 77 14.92 -8.99 1.55
CA CYS A 77 13.52 -8.72 1.24
C CYS A 77 12.63 -9.60 2.12
N ILE A 78 11.95 -8.99 3.09
CA ILE A 78 11.21 -9.71 4.13
C ILE A 78 9.73 -9.31 4.05
N PRO A 79 8.78 -10.26 3.90
CA PRO A 79 7.37 -9.96 3.98
C PRO A 79 7.02 -9.51 5.41
N PHE A 80 6.22 -8.42 5.55
CA PHE A 80 5.83 -7.89 6.86
C PHE A 80 4.34 -7.60 7.00
N TYR A 81 3.64 -7.43 5.89
CA TYR A 81 2.21 -7.12 5.89
C TYR A 81 1.52 -7.82 4.72
N GLU A 82 0.44 -8.55 5.04
CA GLU A 82 -0.45 -9.14 4.05
C GLU A 82 -1.64 -8.21 3.81
N ASP A 83 -1.89 -7.87 2.54
CA ASP A 83 -2.99 -7.01 2.11
C ASP A 83 -3.92 -7.79 1.19
N ARG A 84 -5.14 -7.31 1.03
CA ARG A 84 -6.12 -7.83 0.09
C ARG A 84 -6.56 -6.76 -0.88
N MET A 85 -6.89 -7.17 -2.09
CA MET A 85 -7.57 -6.32 -3.05
C MET A 85 -9.08 -6.49 -2.88
N VAL A 86 -9.80 -5.39 -3.02
CA VAL A 86 -11.26 -5.34 -2.92
C VAL A 86 -11.84 -4.46 -4.03
N ILE A 87 -13.08 -4.72 -4.43
CA ILE A 87 -13.85 -3.75 -5.22
C ILE A 87 -14.48 -2.75 -4.27
N ILE A 88 -14.37 -1.47 -4.58
CA ILE A 88 -15.10 -0.41 -3.90
C ILE A 88 -16.13 0.21 -4.84
N THR A 89 -17.30 0.54 -4.31
CA THR A 89 -18.40 1.14 -5.05
C THR A 89 -19.00 2.32 -4.28
N PRO A 90 -19.74 3.22 -4.93
CA PRO A 90 -20.54 4.20 -4.21
C PRO A 90 -21.61 3.53 -3.35
N VAL A 91 -22.15 4.27 -2.37
CA VAL A 91 -23.32 3.84 -1.58
C VAL A 91 -24.58 4.34 -2.27
N ASN A 92 -25.26 3.44 -2.99
CA ASN A 92 -26.56 3.70 -3.62
C ASN A 92 -27.41 2.42 -3.66
N GLU A 93 -28.68 2.53 -4.02
CA GLU A 93 -29.62 1.41 -4.04
C GLU A 93 -29.15 0.25 -4.94
N HIS A 94 -28.54 0.57 -6.09
CA HIS A 94 -28.02 -0.40 -7.04
C HIS A 94 -26.96 -1.31 -6.39
N PHE A 95 -25.92 -0.74 -5.77
CA PHE A 95 -24.86 -1.53 -5.15
C PHE A 95 -25.26 -2.12 -3.79
N LEU A 96 -26.21 -1.51 -3.08
CA LEU A 96 -26.80 -2.11 -1.87
C LEU A 96 -27.55 -3.41 -2.20
N HIS A 97 -28.17 -3.50 -3.38
CA HIS A 97 -28.79 -4.75 -3.84
C HIS A 97 -27.77 -5.88 -3.98
N TYR A 98 -26.65 -5.64 -4.66
CA TYR A 98 -25.54 -6.62 -4.75
C TYR A 98 -24.99 -7.01 -3.37
N ARG A 99 -24.86 -6.04 -2.46
CA ARG A 99 -24.37 -6.30 -1.09
C ARG A 99 -25.32 -7.18 -0.28
N ALA A 100 -26.60 -7.16 -0.56
CA ALA A 100 -27.58 -8.00 0.11
C ALA A 100 -27.54 -9.46 -0.35
N GLU A 101 -26.89 -9.76 -1.48
CA GLU A 101 -26.73 -11.12 -1.98
C GLU A 101 -25.71 -11.90 -1.15
N LYS A 102 -25.96 -13.19 -0.95
CA LYS A 102 -25.03 -14.07 -0.24
C LYS A 102 -23.68 -14.23 -0.99
N THR A 103 -23.74 -14.22 -2.30
CA THR A 103 -22.61 -14.29 -3.24
C THR A 103 -22.84 -13.27 -4.35
N PRO A 104 -22.34 -12.03 -4.19
CA PRO A 104 -22.48 -11.01 -5.21
C PRO A 104 -21.84 -11.43 -6.54
N ASP A 105 -22.51 -11.13 -7.64
CA ASP A 105 -21.94 -11.32 -8.98
C ASP A 105 -20.89 -10.25 -9.27
N LEU A 106 -19.61 -10.57 -8.99
CA LEU A 106 -18.49 -9.66 -9.21
C LEU A 106 -18.26 -9.35 -10.68
N ALA A 107 -18.57 -10.28 -11.59
CA ALA A 107 -18.45 -10.02 -13.02
C ALA A 107 -19.49 -9.00 -13.48
N ALA A 108 -20.72 -9.08 -12.99
CA ALA A 108 -21.74 -8.06 -13.26
C ALA A 108 -21.34 -6.69 -12.71
N ILE A 109 -20.76 -6.62 -11.50
CA ILE A 109 -20.23 -5.37 -10.93
C ILE A 109 -19.12 -4.78 -11.82
N MET A 110 -18.27 -5.61 -12.43
CA MET A 110 -17.16 -5.13 -13.29
C MET A 110 -17.61 -4.55 -14.63
N HIS A 111 -18.88 -4.69 -15.03
CA HIS A 111 -19.45 -3.99 -16.19
C HIS A 111 -19.86 -2.55 -15.91
N GLU A 112 -19.84 -2.13 -14.64
CA GLU A 112 -20.12 -0.74 -14.26
C GLU A 112 -18.95 0.19 -14.66
N PRO A 113 -19.17 1.51 -14.72
CA PRO A 113 -18.10 2.47 -14.96
C PRO A 113 -16.94 2.27 -13.98
N VAL A 114 -15.71 2.10 -14.47
CA VAL A 114 -14.55 1.77 -13.65
C VAL A 114 -13.47 2.86 -13.69
N ILE A 115 -12.87 3.12 -12.54
CA ILE A 115 -11.69 3.98 -12.36
C ILE A 115 -10.50 3.08 -12.11
N LEU A 116 -9.47 3.16 -12.95
CA LEU A 116 -8.27 2.34 -12.85
C LEU A 116 -7.07 3.16 -12.36
N ARG A 117 -6.12 2.45 -11.77
CA ARG A 117 -4.78 2.99 -11.53
C ARG A 117 -4.01 3.14 -12.85
N GLU A 118 -3.02 4.02 -12.84
CA GLU A 118 -2.06 4.19 -13.94
C GLU A 118 -1.32 2.89 -14.25
N LYS A 119 -0.89 2.74 -15.51
CA LYS A 119 -0.07 1.60 -15.95
C LYS A 119 1.26 1.58 -15.17
N GLY A 120 1.71 0.38 -14.79
CA GLY A 120 2.96 0.17 -14.06
C GLY A 120 2.85 0.19 -12.54
N SER A 121 1.70 0.57 -11.94
CA SER A 121 1.52 0.46 -10.50
C SER A 121 1.31 -1.01 -10.06
N GLY A 122 1.82 -1.38 -8.88
CA GLY A 122 1.60 -2.71 -8.32
C GLY A 122 0.12 -3.01 -8.07
N SER A 123 -0.68 -2.00 -7.70
CA SER A 123 -2.13 -2.14 -7.53
C SER A 123 -2.85 -2.42 -8.86
N LYS A 124 -2.38 -1.79 -9.96
CA LYS A 124 -2.93 -2.08 -11.30
C LYS A 124 -2.68 -3.53 -11.70
N LYS A 125 -1.45 -4.02 -11.49
CA LYS A 125 -1.09 -5.41 -11.78
C LYS A 125 -1.96 -6.41 -11.01
N SER A 126 -2.23 -6.14 -9.72
CA SER A 126 -3.12 -7.00 -8.91
C SER A 126 -4.58 -6.94 -9.40
N ALA A 127 -5.06 -5.75 -9.79
CA ALA A 127 -6.40 -5.60 -10.35
C ALA A 127 -6.54 -6.34 -11.69
N ASP A 128 -5.53 -6.27 -12.57
CA ASP A 128 -5.53 -6.98 -13.84
C ASP A 128 -5.63 -8.50 -13.66
N SER A 129 -4.87 -9.06 -12.72
CA SER A 129 -4.95 -10.49 -12.40
C SER A 129 -6.35 -10.93 -11.96
N PHE A 130 -7.07 -10.09 -11.21
CA PHE A 130 -8.45 -10.35 -10.85
C PHE A 130 -9.38 -10.29 -12.08
N ILE A 131 -9.27 -9.24 -12.89
CA ILE A 131 -10.09 -9.04 -14.11
C ILE A 131 -9.89 -10.24 -15.07
N GLU A 132 -8.65 -10.67 -15.28
CA GLU A 132 -8.31 -11.86 -16.07
C GLU A 132 -8.93 -13.15 -15.49
N SER A 133 -9.00 -13.28 -14.16
CA SER A 133 -9.64 -14.43 -13.51
C SER A 133 -11.13 -14.53 -13.77
N LEU A 134 -11.79 -13.42 -14.13
CA LEU A 134 -13.19 -13.38 -14.58
C LEU A 134 -13.34 -13.69 -16.08
N GLY A 135 -12.23 -13.98 -16.80
CA GLY A 135 -12.23 -14.14 -18.25
C GLY A 135 -12.38 -12.82 -19.02
N MET A 136 -12.11 -11.71 -18.36
CA MET A 136 -12.22 -10.36 -18.92
C MET A 136 -10.84 -9.76 -19.14
N SER A 137 -10.78 -8.77 -20.00
CA SER A 137 -9.62 -7.90 -20.23
C SER A 137 -9.99 -6.44 -19.97
N GLU A 138 -9.01 -5.56 -20.00
CA GLU A 138 -9.28 -4.13 -19.85
C GLU A 138 -10.16 -3.56 -20.97
N ASP A 139 -10.12 -4.15 -22.16
CA ASP A 139 -10.95 -3.74 -23.32
C ASP A 139 -12.45 -4.06 -23.10
N ASP A 140 -12.77 -4.97 -22.19
CA ASP A 140 -14.15 -5.32 -21.83
C ASP A 140 -14.74 -4.38 -20.77
N LEU A 141 -13.92 -3.47 -20.20
CA LEU A 141 -14.32 -2.57 -19.12
C LEU A 141 -14.76 -1.20 -19.65
N ASN A 142 -15.76 -0.61 -19.00
CA ASN A 142 -16.15 0.78 -19.19
C ASN A 142 -15.24 1.72 -18.40
N VAL A 143 -14.00 1.97 -18.88
CA VAL A 143 -13.00 2.78 -18.18
C VAL A 143 -13.34 4.26 -18.28
N MET A 144 -13.73 4.86 -17.14
CA MET A 144 -14.05 6.29 -17.03
C MET A 144 -12.83 7.17 -16.76
N ALA A 145 -11.85 6.66 -16.01
CA ALA A 145 -10.66 7.44 -15.66
C ALA A 145 -9.46 6.53 -15.32
N ARG A 146 -8.25 7.10 -15.50
CA ARG A 146 -7.00 6.53 -15.01
C ARG A 146 -6.33 7.55 -14.10
N ILE A 147 -6.09 7.17 -12.87
CA ILE A 147 -5.63 8.06 -11.81
C ILE A 147 -4.41 7.44 -11.12
N ASN A 148 -3.41 8.25 -10.84
CA ASN A 148 -2.20 7.84 -10.12
C ASN A 148 -2.26 8.07 -8.60
N ASP A 149 -3.25 8.78 -8.12
CA ASP A 149 -3.46 9.04 -6.70
C ASP A 149 -4.59 8.20 -6.10
N GLN A 150 -4.25 7.43 -5.07
CA GLN A 150 -5.17 6.48 -4.43
C GLN A 150 -6.31 7.20 -3.69
N GLU A 151 -6.05 8.34 -3.06
CA GLU A 151 -7.08 9.10 -2.35
C GLU A 151 -8.07 9.73 -3.34
N SER A 152 -7.59 10.23 -4.48
CA SER A 152 -8.46 10.72 -5.55
C SER A 152 -9.39 9.63 -6.07
N ILE A 153 -8.91 8.41 -6.30
CA ILE A 153 -9.74 7.27 -6.72
C ILE A 153 -10.85 7.03 -5.72
N LYS A 154 -10.53 6.91 -4.44
CA LYS A 154 -11.50 6.66 -3.36
C LYS A 154 -12.59 7.73 -3.30
N ASN A 155 -12.20 9.00 -3.40
CA ASN A 155 -13.13 10.12 -3.37
C ASN A 155 -14.02 10.17 -4.62
N LEU A 156 -13.49 9.86 -5.79
CA LEU A 156 -14.27 9.77 -7.03
C LEU A 156 -15.29 8.63 -6.98
N VAL A 157 -14.92 7.48 -6.43
CA VAL A 157 -15.86 6.37 -6.19
C VAL A 157 -16.93 6.78 -5.20
N ALA A 158 -16.58 7.36 -4.05
CA ALA A 158 -17.54 7.86 -3.07
C ALA A 158 -18.46 8.93 -3.66
N GLY A 159 -17.97 9.73 -4.62
CA GLY A 159 -18.74 10.73 -5.37
C GLY A 159 -19.62 10.15 -6.49
N GLY A 160 -19.56 8.84 -6.75
CA GLY A 160 -20.45 8.17 -7.72
C GLY A 160 -19.93 8.14 -9.16
N LEU A 161 -18.66 8.46 -9.43
CA LEU A 161 -18.10 8.41 -10.79
C LEU A 161 -18.01 6.98 -11.35
N GLY A 162 -17.90 5.98 -10.48
CA GLY A 162 -17.79 4.57 -10.86
C GLY A 162 -17.29 3.73 -9.71
N ILE A 163 -16.77 2.56 -10.05
CA ILE A 163 -16.17 1.59 -9.12
C ILE A 163 -14.64 1.57 -9.27
N SER A 164 -13.94 0.94 -8.34
CA SER A 164 -12.50 0.68 -8.49
C SER A 164 -12.08 -0.57 -7.73
N ILE A 165 -10.93 -1.15 -8.11
CA ILE A 165 -10.26 -2.23 -7.40
C ILE A 165 -9.07 -1.65 -6.67
N ILE A 166 -9.06 -1.71 -5.35
CA ILE A 166 -8.03 -1.10 -4.50
C ILE A 166 -7.61 -2.01 -3.35
N SER A 167 -6.58 -1.58 -2.61
CA SER A 167 -6.19 -2.17 -1.34
C SER A 167 -7.33 -2.10 -0.31
N GLU A 168 -7.61 -3.19 0.38
CA GLU A 168 -8.55 -3.21 1.50
C GLU A 168 -8.09 -2.25 2.60
N LYS A 169 -6.78 -2.21 2.88
CA LYS A 169 -6.20 -1.27 3.85
C LYS A 169 -6.51 0.19 3.48
N ALA A 170 -6.47 0.53 2.21
CA ALA A 170 -6.82 1.86 1.72
C ALA A 170 -8.33 2.17 1.81
N ALA A 171 -9.18 1.15 1.70
CA ALA A 171 -10.64 1.33 1.72
C ALA A 171 -11.20 1.57 3.13
N GLN A 172 -10.51 1.12 4.18
CA GLN A 172 -11.03 1.00 5.55
C GLN A 172 -11.62 2.29 6.12
N ASN A 173 -11.00 3.45 5.89
CA ASN A 173 -11.49 4.71 6.43
C ASN A 173 -12.87 5.09 5.84
N LEU A 174 -13.01 5.12 4.51
CA LEU A 174 -14.28 5.46 3.86
C LEU A 174 -15.36 4.41 4.07
N GLN A 175 -14.97 3.14 4.22
CA GLN A 175 -15.90 2.08 4.59
C GLN A 175 -16.48 2.29 5.99
N ARG A 176 -15.65 2.63 6.99
CA ARG A 176 -16.10 2.96 8.36
C ARG A 176 -17.01 4.19 8.40
N GLU A 177 -16.77 5.15 7.51
CA GLU A 177 -17.59 6.35 7.36
C GLU A 177 -18.85 6.10 6.52
N ASN A 178 -19.11 4.86 6.05
CA ASN A 178 -20.20 4.50 5.16
C ASN A 178 -20.26 5.32 3.87
N LYS A 179 -19.12 5.76 3.35
CA LYS A 179 -19.02 6.51 2.10
C LYS A 179 -18.81 5.63 0.86
N ILE A 180 -18.40 4.39 1.07
CA ILE A 180 -18.23 3.37 0.03
C ILE A 180 -18.74 2.02 0.53
N LEU A 181 -19.15 1.15 -0.40
CA LEU A 181 -19.32 -0.28 -0.16
C LEU A 181 -18.05 -1.01 -0.59
N VAL A 182 -17.77 -2.12 0.08
CA VAL A 182 -16.63 -2.98 -0.17
C VAL A 182 -17.10 -4.37 -0.50
N PHE A 183 -16.62 -4.93 -1.63
CA PHE A 183 -16.86 -6.31 -2.04
C PHE A 183 -15.55 -7.07 -2.05
N GLN A 184 -15.52 -8.19 -1.36
CA GLN A 184 -14.35 -9.04 -1.24
C GLN A 184 -14.12 -9.80 -2.56
N LEU A 185 -12.86 -9.87 -2.98
CA LEU A 185 -12.44 -10.70 -4.11
C LEU A 185 -12.20 -12.14 -3.67
N PRO A 186 -12.24 -13.12 -4.60
CA PRO A 186 -11.85 -14.49 -4.30
C PRO A 186 -10.43 -14.56 -3.73
N GLU A 187 -10.23 -15.41 -2.75
CA GLU A 187 -8.99 -15.49 -1.98
C GLU A 187 -7.74 -15.66 -2.86
N HIS A 188 -7.83 -16.51 -3.88
CA HIS A 188 -6.72 -16.80 -4.80
C HIS A 188 -6.29 -15.62 -5.69
N THR A 189 -7.10 -14.56 -5.81
CA THR A 189 -6.80 -13.36 -6.62
C THR A 189 -6.68 -12.09 -5.80
N SER A 190 -7.02 -12.13 -4.51
CA SER A 190 -7.05 -10.95 -3.65
C SER A 190 -5.75 -10.69 -2.91
N HIS A 191 -5.02 -11.73 -2.54
CA HIS A 191 -3.85 -11.63 -1.67
C HIS A 191 -2.66 -10.99 -2.35
N ARG A 192 -1.99 -10.11 -1.64
CA ARG A 192 -0.68 -9.58 -1.97
C ARG A 192 0.13 -9.31 -0.71
N GLN A 193 1.44 -9.24 -0.87
CA GLN A 193 2.38 -9.05 0.20
C GLN A 193 3.07 -7.70 0.08
N PHE A 194 3.30 -7.03 1.20
CA PHE A 194 4.25 -5.92 1.30
C PHE A 194 5.52 -6.37 1.99
N TYR A 195 6.63 -5.80 1.55
CA TYR A 195 7.96 -6.19 1.95
C TYR A 195 8.72 -5.02 2.56
N ILE A 196 9.46 -5.29 3.64
CA ILE A 196 10.56 -4.45 4.07
C ILE A 196 11.81 -4.90 3.34
N VAL A 197 12.52 -3.96 2.73
CA VAL A 197 13.70 -4.23 1.90
C VAL A 197 14.85 -3.35 2.36
N TYR A 198 16.04 -3.91 2.48
CA TYR A 198 17.23 -3.16 2.84
C TYR A 198 18.49 -3.81 2.26
N HIS A 199 19.56 -3.01 2.11
CA HIS A 199 20.84 -3.53 1.67
C HIS A 199 21.53 -4.28 2.80
N LYS A 200 21.98 -5.51 2.58
CA LYS A 200 22.53 -6.41 3.60
C LYS A 200 23.73 -5.80 4.33
N ASP A 201 24.57 -5.08 3.61
CA ASP A 201 25.81 -4.51 4.14
C ASP A 201 25.64 -3.11 4.76
N TYR A 202 24.50 -2.43 4.56
CA TYR A 202 24.32 -1.04 5.01
C TYR A 202 23.55 -0.92 6.33
N ILE A 203 22.93 -1.98 6.82
CA ILE A 203 22.22 -1.99 8.10
C ILE A 203 23.17 -2.36 9.24
N TYR A 204 24.01 -1.41 9.63
CA TYR A 204 25.00 -1.60 10.68
C TYR A 204 24.69 -0.87 12.00
N ARG A 205 23.75 0.09 12.00
CA ARG A 205 23.40 0.88 13.18
C ARG A 205 22.27 0.22 13.97
N ASP A 206 22.39 0.21 15.29
CA ASP A 206 21.46 -0.49 16.18
C ASP A 206 20.02 0.04 16.09
N TYR A 207 19.84 1.35 15.91
CA TYR A 207 18.50 1.92 15.75
C TYR A 207 17.81 1.50 14.43
N MET A 208 18.56 1.25 13.37
CA MET A 208 18.04 0.71 12.11
C MET A 208 17.60 -0.74 12.29
N LYS A 209 18.44 -1.55 12.95
CA LYS A 209 18.10 -2.96 13.29
C LYS A 209 16.86 -3.02 14.16
N SER A 210 16.80 -2.18 15.21
CA SER A 210 15.63 -2.09 16.09
C SER A 210 14.37 -1.71 15.34
N PHE A 211 14.44 -0.79 14.37
CA PHE A 211 13.29 -0.42 13.57
C PHE A 211 12.83 -1.56 12.66
N ILE A 212 13.75 -2.25 11.98
CA ILE A 212 13.44 -3.41 11.13
C ILE A 212 12.73 -4.51 11.95
N GLU A 213 13.28 -4.87 13.12
CA GLU A 213 12.68 -5.88 14.00
C GLU A 213 11.30 -5.42 14.52
N TYR A 214 11.14 -4.14 14.85
CA TYR A 214 9.86 -3.58 15.25
C TYR A 214 8.81 -3.71 14.16
N VAL A 215 9.15 -3.36 12.91
CA VAL A 215 8.25 -3.49 11.75
C VAL A 215 7.82 -4.94 11.54
N LYS A 216 8.77 -5.89 11.60
CA LYS A 216 8.50 -7.32 11.42
C LYS A 216 7.50 -7.87 12.44
N GLN A 217 7.53 -7.35 13.65
CA GLN A 217 6.68 -7.82 14.76
C GLN A 217 5.34 -7.06 14.86
N TYR A 218 5.23 -5.89 14.28
CA TYR A 218 4.12 -4.96 14.51
C TYR A 218 2.73 -5.56 14.22
N TYR A 219 2.60 -6.37 13.19
CA TYR A 219 1.35 -7.02 12.81
C TYR A 219 1.31 -8.52 13.17
N GLN A 220 2.32 -9.02 13.87
CA GLN A 220 2.35 -10.42 14.33
C GLN A 220 1.85 -10.59 15.79
N SER A 221 1.57 -9.47 16.46
CA SER A 221 1.10 -9.41 17.86
C SER A 221 -0.43 -9.33 17.96
#